data_a78d13c6ce61f92bcc9510c660739891
#
_entry.id   a78d13c6ce61f92bcc9510c660739891
#
_cell.length_a   1.000
_cell.length_b   1.000
_cell.length_c   1.000
_cell.angle_alpha   90.00
_cell.angle_beta   90.00
_cell.angle_gamma   90.00
#
_symmetry.space_group_name_H-M   'P 1'
#
loop_
_entity.id
_entity.type
_entity.pdbx_description
1 polymer ?
#
loop_
_entity_poly.entity_id
_entity_poly.type
_entity_poly.pdbx_seq_one_letter_code
_entity_poly.pdbx_strand_id
1 'polypeptide(L)'
;KIEKILKDMTLEEKVGQMTQITITALANGTELTPAGDSIMRTYKVGSVLNTPGDMAQTPEAYDKLIQELNRISLETTGIPCLYGLDHIHGTTYVAGGILFPQEINIAATFNREHAFNMGKVTAYESRAANVPWTFSPTMDLGRNPEWPRLWESFGEDTYVNSELAVAEMKGMQGEDPNKIGLFNIAACAKHFLGYGVP
;
A
#
# COMPACT_ATOMS: atom_id res chain seq x y z
N LYS A 1 3.69 -22.22 -10.57
CA LYS A 1 2.39 -22.15 -9.84
C LYS A 1 1.50 -21.03 -10.40
N ILE A 2 2.02 -19.81 -10.52
CA ILE A 2 1.28 -18.62 -11.01
C ILE A 2 0.75 -18.84 -12.43
N GLU A 3 1.59 -19.31 -13.38
CA GLU A 3 1.18 -19.57 -14.76
C GLU A 3 0.03 -20.58 -14.85
N LYS A 4 0.00 -21.59 -13.96
CA LYS A 4 -1.10 -22.54 -13.91
C LYS A 4 -2.40 -21.85 -13.50
N ILE A 5 -2.37 -21.06 -12.42
CA ILE A 5 -3.53 -20.29 -11.95
C ILE A 5 -4.05 -19.40 -13.09
N LEU A 6 -3.16 -18.62 -13.68
CA LEU A 6 -3.50 -17.68 -14.76
C LEU A 6 -4.11 -18.39 -15.99
N LYS A 7 -3.64 -19.60 -16.31
CA LYS A 7 -4.19 -20.42 -17.42
C LYS A 7 -5.60 -20.91 -17.13
N ASP A 8 -5.86 -21.25 -15.88
CA ASP A 8 -7.15 -21.83 -15.45
C ASP A 8 -8.24 -20.75 -15.22
N MET A 9 -7.84 -19.47 -15.06
CA MET A 9 -8.75 -18.33 -14.85
C MET A 9 -9.53 -17.97 -16.11
N THR A 10 -10.81 -17.63 -15.93
CA THR A 10 -11.65 -17.00 -16.97
C THR A 10 -11.21 -15.57 -17.26
N LEU A 11 -11.73 -14.95 -18.33
CA LEU A 11 -11.45 -13.54 -18.64
C LEU A 11 -12.00 -12.63 -17.53
N GLU A 12 -13.19 -12.90 -17.04
CA GLU A 12 -13.85 -12.14 -15.97
C GLU A 12 -13.02 -12.18 -14.68
N GLU A 13 -12.48 -13.35 -14.33
CA GLU A 13 -11.60 -13.49 -13.17
C GLU A 13 -10.30 -12.71 -13.32
N LYS A 14 -9.70 -12.73 -14.50
CA LYS A 14 -8.50 -11.94 -14.79
C LYS A 14 -8.75 -10.44 -14.67
N VAL A 15 -9.87 -9.95 -15.23
CA VAL A 15 -10.29 -8.55 -15.15
C VAL A 15 -10.57 -8.17 -13.69
N GLY A 16 -11.29 -9.02 -12.95
CA GLY A 16 -11.56 -8.82 -11.54
C GLY A 16 -10.27 -8.70 -10.71
N GLN A 17 -9.30 -9.60 -10.93
CA GLN A 17 -8.01 -9.55 -10.22
C GLN A 17 -7.16 -8.31 -10.54
N MET A 18 -7.36 -7.67 -11.69
CA MET A 18 -6.73 -6.39 -12.04
C MET A 18 -7.53 -5.17 -11.56
N THR A 19 -8.73 -5.39 -11.02
CA THR A 19 -9.60 -4.31 -10.54
C THR A 19 -9.27 -3.97 -9.10
N GLN A 20 -9.11 -2.67 -8.83
CA GLN A 20 -8.98 -2.09 -7.50
C GLN A 20 -10.15 -1.16 -7.22
N ILE A 21 -10.77 -1.26 -6.06
CA ILE A 21 -11.87 -0.40 -5.64
C ILE A 21 -11.66 0.14 -4.23
N THR A 22 -12.33 1.26 -3.94
CA THR A 22 -12.29 1.83 -2.59
C THR A 22 -13.11 1.00 -1.60
N ILE A 23 -12.61 0.89 -0.35
CA ILE A 23 -13.32 0.19 0.72
C ILE A 23 -14.70 0.77 1.00
N THR A 24 -14.90 2.07 0.77
CA THR A 24 -16.18 2.73 0.97
C THR A 24 -17.30 2.24 0.03
N ALA A 25 -16.94 1.59 -1.06
CA ALA A 25 -17.90 0.91 -1.94
C ALA A 25 -18.36 -0.46 -1.38
N LEU A 26 -17.61 -1.02 -0.42
CA LEU A 26 -17.82 -2.36 0.11
C LEU A 26 -18.34 -2.36 1.54
N ALA A 27 -17.92 -1.38 2.33
CA ALA A 27 -18.15 -1.35 3.77
C ALA A 27 -18.76 -0.04 4.24
N ASN A 28 -19.48 -0.11 5.35
CA ASN A 28 -19.90 1.05 6.14
C ASN A 28 -19.01 1.10 7.39
N GLY A 29 -18.09 2.06 7.45
CA GLY A 29 -17.01 1.99 8.43
C GLY A 29 -16.21 0.69 8.24
N THR A 30 -16.02 -0.07 9.31
CA THR A 30 -15.28 -1.34 9.31
C THR A 30 -16.14 -2.59 9.08
N GLU A 31 -17.44 -2.43 8.86
CA GLU A 31 -18.37 -3.53 8.66
C GLU A 31 -18.71 -3.70 7.17
N LEU A 32 -18.37 -4.86 6.63
CA LEU A 32 -18.70 -5.21 5.24
C LEU A 32 -20.22 -5.24 5.06
N THR A 33 -20.70 -4.60 4.00
CA THR A 33 -22.14 -4.59 3.69
C THR A 33 -22.54 -5.81 2.86
N PRO A 34 -23.84 -6.25 2.87
CA PRO A 34 -24.30 -7.28 1.96
C PRO A 34 -24.08 -6.95 0.48
N ALA A 35 -24.18 -5.67 0.12
CA ALA A 35 -23.85 -5.20 -1.24
C ALA A 35 -22.35 -5.35 -1.54
N GLY A 36 -21.49 -5.02 -0.57
CA GLY A 36 -20.04 -5.19 -0.69
C GLY A 36 -19.64 -6.67 -0.85
N ASP A 37 -20.21 -7.57 -0.07
CA ASP A 37 -20.02 -9.01 -0.25
C ASP A 37 -20.42 -9.45 -1.69
N SER A 38 -21.59 -8.99 -2.15
CA SER A 38 -22.08 -9.31 -3.51
C SER A 38 -21.13 -8.76 -4.59
N ILE A 39 -20.61 -7.54 -4.43
CA ILE A 39 -19.62 -6.94 -5.35
C ILE A 39 -18.36 -7.80 -5.40
N MET A 40 -17.77 -8.12 -4.25
CA MET A 40 -16.56 -8.95 -4.17
C MET A 40 -16.75 -10.30 -4.87
N ARG A 41 -17.88 -10.98 -4.63
CA ARG A 41 -18.18 -12.29 -5.25
C ARG A 41 -18.45 -12.19 -6.74
N THR A 42 -19.21 -11.19 -7.18
CA THR A 42 -19.61 -11.04 -8.56
C THR A 42 -18.45 -10.63 -9.45
N TYR A 43 -17.73 -9.58 -9.03
CA TYR A 43 -16.66 -8.98 -9.83
C TYR A 43 -15.27 -9.52 -9.51
N LYS A 44 -15.12 -10.37 -8.48
CA LYS A 44 -13.85 -11.04 -8.10
C LYS A 44 -12.70 -10.04 -7.93
N VAL A 45 -13.00 -8.93 -7.25
CA VAL A 45 -12.09 -7.79 -7.04
C VAL A 45 -10.78 -8.25 -6.43
N GLY A 46 -9.67 -7.89 -7.07
CA GLY A 46 -8.32 -8.33 -6.68
C GLY A 46 -7.67 -7.48 -5.61
N SER A 47 -8.08 -6.20 -5.51
CA SER A 47 -7.50 -5.31 -4.50
C SER A 47 -8.48 -4.24 -4.02
N VAL A 48 -8.24 -3.79 -2.79
CA VAL A 48 -9.04 -2.75 -2.12
C VAL A 48 -8.11 -1.69 -1.56
N LEU A 49 -8.54 -0.44 -1.56
CA LEU A 49 -7.77 0.69 -1.05
C LEU A 49 -8.59 1.62 -0.16
N ASN A 50 -7.90 2.57 0.46
CA ASN A 50 -8.42 3.62 1.33
C ASN A 50 -8.87 3.19 2.73
N THR A 51 -9.14 4.19 3.55
CA THR A 51 -9.50 4.07 4.96
C THR A 51 -10.98 3.80 5.14
N PRO A 52 -11.37 2.80 5.92
CA PRO A 52 -12.79 2.57 6.24
C PRO A 52 -13.37 3.76 7.01
N GLY A 53 -14.48 4.32 6.53
CA GLY A 53 -15.17 5.44 7.18
C GLY A 53 -14.35 6.73 7.23
N ASP A 54 -13.37 6.91 6.34
CA ASP A 54 -12.52 8.10 6.22
C ASP A 54 -11.79 8.49 7.53
N MET A 55 -11.53 7.50 8.38
CA MET A 55 -10.84 7.66 9.68
C MET A 55 -9.79 6.57 9.88
N ALA A 56 -8.70 6.92 10.58
CA ALA A 56 -7.74 5.94 11.04
C ALA A 56 -8.42 4.91 11.95
N GLN A 57 -8.26 3.64 11.64
CA GLN A 57 -8.85 2.55 12.41
C GLN A 57 -7.80 1.86 13.27
N THR A 58 -8.22 1.11 14.29
CA THR A 58 -7.29 0.31 15.09
C THR A 58 -6.74 -0.87 14.28
N PRO A 59 -5.56 -1.41 14.64
CA PRO A 59 -5.02 -2.60 14.00
C PRO A 59 -6.02 -3.78 13.97
N GLU A 60 -6.75 -3.98 15.06
CA GLU A 60 -7.74 -5.06 15.20
C GLU A 60 -8.93 -4.87 14.25
N ALA A 61 -9.38 -3.63 14.06
CA ALA A 61 -10.48 -3.32 13.16
C ALA A 61 -10.10 -3.56 11.69
N TYR A 62 -8.88 -3.16 11.30
CA TYR A 62 -8.33 -3.50 9.99
C TYR A 62 -8.19 -5.00 9.80
N ASP A 63 -7.60 -5.69 10.76
CA ASP A 63 -7.38 -7.13 10.67
C ASP A 63 -8.70 -7.89 10.47
N LYS A 64 -9.72 -7.57 11.25
CA LYS A 64 -11.07 -8.18 11.11
C LYS A 64 -11.65 -7.95 9.73
N LEU A 65 -11.62 -6.71 9.23
CA LEU A 65 -12.15 -6.36 7.90
C LEU A 65 -11.39 -7.08 6.78
N ILE A 66 -10.06 -7.05 6.84
CA ILE A 66 -9.20 -7.66 5.81
C ILE A 66 -9.34 -9.20 5.82
N GLN A 67 -9.49 -9.83 6.97
CA GLN A 67 -9.79 -11.26 7.06
C GLN A 67 -11.11 -11.60 6.38
N GLU A 68 -12.15 -10.79 6.55
CA GLU A 68 -13.44 -11.01 5.90
C GLU A 68 -13.36 -10.84 4.38
N LEU A 69 -12.67 -9.81 3.88
CA LEU A 69 -12.40 -9.63 2.45
C LEU A 69 -11.62 -10.81 1.87
N ASN A 70 -10.61 -11.28 2.58
CA ASN A 70 -9.80 -12.44 2.19
C ASN A 70 -10.62 -13.74 2.19
N ARG A 71 -11.50 -13.94 3.17
CA ARG A 71 -12.39 -15.09 3.20
C ARG A 71 -13.23 -15.17 1.93
N ILE A 72 -13.87 -14.06 1.54
CA ILE A 72 -14.69 -14.00 0.32
C ILE A 72 -13.85 -14.24 -0.93
N SER A 73 -12.69 -13.60 -1.02
CA SER A 73 -11.82 -13.72 -2.18
C SER A 73 -11.28 -15.15 -2.36
N LEU A 74 -10.89 -15.80 -1.27
CA LEU A 74 -10.43 -17.18 -1.28
C LEU A 74 -11.54 -18.16 -1.64
N GLU A 75 -12.78 -17.94 -1.19
CA GLU A 75 -13.94 -18.75 -1.56
C GLU A 75 -14.30 -18.64 -3.04
N THR A 76 -14.04 -17.47 -3.66
CA THR A 76 -14.46 -17.19 -5.05
C THR A 76 -13.38 -17.48 -6.08
N THR A 77 -12.13 -17.14 -5.79
CA THR A 77 -11.01 -17.22 -6.75
C THR A 77 -9.84 -18.08 -6.27
N GLY A 78 -9.81 -18.42 -4.97
CA GLY A 78 -8.65 -19.07 -4.35
C GLY A 78 -7.42 -18.15 -4.20
N ILE A 79 -7.58 -16.84 -4.45
CA ILE A 79 -6.52 -15.82 -4.38
C ILE A 79 -6.93 -14.80 -3.32
N PRO A 80 -6.06 -14.47 -2.33
CA PRO A 80 -6.39 -13.45 -1.34
C PRO A 80 -6.48 -12.06 -1.98
N CYS A 81 -7.39 -11.23 -1.50
CA CYS A 81 -7.51 -9.84 -1.88
C CYS A 81 -6.35 -9.02 -1.30
N LEU A 82 -5.75 -8.14 -2.10
CA LEU A 82 -4.74 -7.20 -1.61
C LEU A 82 -5.40 -5.95 -1.03
N TYR A 83 -5.05 -5.62 0.21
CA TYR A 83 -5.46 -4.35 0.82
C TYR A 83 -4.27 -3.39 0.87
N GLY A 84 -4.43 -2.19 0.31
CA GLY A 84 -3.37 -1.18 0.25
C GLY A 84 -3.78 0.15 0.88
N LEU A 85 -2.80 0.82 1.51
CA LEU A 85 -2.96 2.16 2.10
C LEU A 85 -1.78 3.06 1.68
N ASP A 86 -2.00 4.37 1.72
CA ASP A 86 -0.97 5.38 1.50
C ASP A 86 -0.15 5.66 2.77
N HIS A 87 0.58 4.68 3.25
CA HIS A 87 1.52 4.82 4.36
C HIS A 87 2.83 5.46 3.86
N ILE A 88 2.79 6.76 3.50
CA ILE A 88 3.89 7.46 2.85
C ILE A 88 4.98 7.84 3.86
N HIS A 89 4.58 8.38 5.03
CA HIS A 89 5.51 8.80 6.07
C HIS A 89 5.18 8.17 7.43
N GLY A 90 5.19 6.87 7.48
CA GLY A 90 4.75 6.07 8.63
C GLY A 90 3.35 5.49 8.43
N THR A 91 2.83 4.82 9.44
CA THR A 91 1.54 4.11 9.38
C THR A 91 0.38 5.07 9.66
N THR A 92 0.25 6.09 8.84
CA THR A 92 -0.58 7.29 9.05
C THR A 92 -2.08 7.00 9.15
N TYR A 93 -2.55 5.90 8.59
CA TYR A 93 -3.97 5.52 8.57
C TYR A 93 -4.34 4.44 9.57
N VAL A 94 -3.40 4.03 10.43
CA VAL A 94 -3.67 3.10 11.54
C VAL A 94 -3.59 3.87 12.86
N ALA A 95 -4.61 3.75 13.69
CA ALA A 95 -4.66 4.42 14.98
C ALA A 95 -3.52 3.93 15.90
N GLY A 96 -2.76 4.86 16.45
CA GLY A 96 -1.58 4.58 17.26
C GLY A 96 -0.30 4.33 16.46
N GLY A 97 -0.36 4.36 15.13
CA GLY A 97 0.82 4.24 14.27
C GLY A 97 1.77 5.43 14.41
N ILE A 98 3.05 5.19 14.18
CA ILE A 98 4.10 6.24 14.25
C ILE A 98 4.04 7.09 12.99
N LEU A 99 3.99 8.42 13.19
CA LEU A 99 4.15 9.39 12.13
C LEU A 99 5.62 9.80 12.02
N PHE A 100 6.19 9.62 10.85
CA PHE A 100 7.50 10.14 10.50
C PHE A 100 7.38 11.53 9.85
N PRO A 101 8.47 12.31 9.80
CA PRO A 101 8.53 13.48 8.93
C PRO A 101 8.25 13.08 7.47
N GLN A 102 7.73 14.03 6.69
CA GLN A 102 7.53 13.81 5.25
C GLN A 102 8.85 13.48 4.54
N GLU A 103 8.80 12.81 3.40
CA GLU A 103 9.97 12.31 2.67
C GLU A 103 11.00 13.41 2.37
N ILE A 104 10.55 14.61 2.05
CA ILE A 104 11.46 15.77 1.85
C ILE A 104 12.30 16.10 3.10
N ASN A 105 11.75 15.93 4.29
CA ASN A 105 12.49 16.16 5.54
C ASN A 105 13.44 14.99 5.84
N ILE A 106 13.06 13.78 5.51
CA ILE A 106 13.97 12.61 5.57
C ILE A 106 15.14 12.84 4.60
N ALA A 107 14.86 13.34 3.39
CA ALA A 107 15.89 13.66 2.40
C ALA A 107 16.87 14.74 2.87
N ALA A 108 16.38 15.76 3.58
CA ALA A 108 17.22 16.84 4.13
C ALA A 108 18.28 16.33 5.13
N THR A 109 18.13 15.12 5.66
CA THR A 109 19.16 14.48 6.51
C THR A 109 20.32 13.90 5.71
N PHE A 110 20.16 13.65 4.42
CA PHE A 110 21.08 12.92 3.55
C PHE A 110 21.52 11.54 4.13
N ASN A 111 20.65 10.94 4.95
CA ASN A 111 20.96 9.70 5.64
C ASN A 111 20.01 8.57 5.22
N ARG A 112 20.55 7.58 4.50
CA ARG A 112 19.81 6.38 4.04
C ARG A 112 19.24 5.56 5.18
N GLU A 113 19.89 5.56 6.35
CA GLU A 113 19.43 4.79 7.50
C GLU A 113 18.10 5.32 8.04
N HIS A 114 17.86 6.63 7.96
CA HIS A 114 16.57 7.21 8.36
C HIS A 114 15.45 6.77 7.41
N ALA A 115 15.66 6.78 6.10
CA ALA A 115 14.69 6.28 5.13
C ALA A 115 14.43 4.77 5.32
N PHE A 116 15.48 3.98 5.51
CA PHE A 116 15.36 2.54 5.79
C PHE A 116 14.55 2.28 7.06
N ASN A 117 14.85 2.97 8.15
CA ASN A 117 14.16 2.80 9.43
C ASN A 117 12.70 3.26 9.37
N MET A 118 12.39 4.34 8.65
CA MET A 118 11.02 4.76 8.35
C MET A 118 10.26 3.62 7.66
N GLY A 119 10.79 3.08 6.57
CA GLY A 119 10.17 1.97 5.85
C GLY A 119 9.99 0.71 6.72
N LYS A 120 11.00 0.37 7.51
CA LYS A 120 10.97 -0.81 8.42
C LYS A 120 9.89 -0.69 9.50
N VAL A 121 9.77 0.45 10.14
CA VAL A 121 8.74 0.69 11.18
C VAL A 121 7.36 0.71 10.53
N THR A 122 7.21 1.42 9.41
CA THR A 122 5.97 1.44 8.64
C THR A 122 5.50 0.03 8.26
N ALA A 123 6.42 -0.82 7.80
CA ALA A 123 6.09 -2.20 7.47
C ALA A 123 5.62 -3.01 8.67
N TYR A 124 6.35 -2.91 9.79
CA TYR A 124 6.01 -3.62 11.01
C TYR A 124 4.61 -3.29 11.53
N GLU A 125 4.29 -2.00 11.60
CA GLU A 125 2.99 -1.52 12.07
C GLU A 125 1.86 -1.82 11.07
N SER A 126 2.12 -1.69 9.76
CA SER A 126 1.16 -2.08 8.71
C SER A 126 0.81 -3.57 8.81
N ARG A 127 1.82 -4.42 9.02
CA ARG A 127 1.59 -5.87 9.22
C ARG A 127 0.80 -6.17 10.48
N ALA A 128 1.00 -5.40 11.55
CA ALA A 128 0.19 -5.53 12.78
C ALA A 128 -1.29 -5.26 12.51
N ALA A 129 -1.61 -4.39 11.54
CA ALA A 129 -2.96 -4.12 11.05
C ALA A 129 -3.41 -5.04 9.90
N ASN A 130 -2.63 -6.10 9.58
CA ASN A 130 -2.86 -7.01 8.44
C ASN A 130 -2.89 -6.31 7.08
N VAL A 131 -2.32 -5.11 6.95
CA VAL A 131 -2.18 -4.38 5.68
C VAL A 131 -0.89 -4.84 4.98
N PRO A 132 -0.98 -5.60 3.88
CA PRO A 132 0.19 -6.20 3.25
C PRO A 132 0.89 -5.31 2.22
N TRP A 133 0.33 -4.16 1.89
CA TRP A 133 0.74 -3.34 0.76
C TRP A 133 0.63 -1.85 1.08
N THR A 134 1.62 -1.06 0.70
CA THR A 134 1.58 0.40 0.75
C THR A 134 1.85 1.02 -0.60
N PHE A 135 1.28 2.20 -0.85
CA PHE A 135 1.50 3.01 -2.04
C PHE A 135 2.65 4.01 -1.80
N SER A 136 3.81 3.50 -1.42
CA SER A 136 5.06 4.23 -1.11
C SER A 136 6.26 3.39 -1.59
N PRO A 137 7.42 4.01 -1.92
CA PRO A 137 7.76 5.43 -1.82
C PRO A 137 7.26 6.29 -2.97
N THR A 138 7.14 7.62 -2.73
CA THR A 138 6.90 8.59 -3.78
C THR A 138 8.23 8.98 -4.43
N MET A 139 8.42 8.61 -5.69
CA MET A 139 9.68 8.81 -6.43
C MET A 139 9.60 9.97 -7.44
N ASP A 140 8.54 10.75 -7.40
CA ASP A 140 8.43 11.96 -8.20
C ASP A 140 9.50 12.98 -7.83
N LEU A 141 10.08 13.66 -8.82
CA LEU A 141 11.08 14.68 -8.58
C LEU A 141 10.44 16.03 -8.24
N GLY A 142 10.74 16.55 -7.05
CA GLY A 142 10.24 17.81 -6.56
C GLY A 142 10.94 19.03 -7.18
N ARG A 143 10.92 19.17 -8.51
CA ARG A 143 11.57 20.25 -9.25
C ARG A 143 10.70 21.48 -9.47
N ASN A 144 9.38 21.30 -9.45
CA ASN A 144 8.44 22.41 -9.60
C ASN A 144 7.83 22.76 -8.22
N PRO A 145 8.16 23.96 -7.66
CA PRO A 145 7.62 24.40 -6.37
C PRO A 145 6.09 24.57 -6.35
N GLU A 146 5.46 24.74 -7.52
CA GLU A 146 4.01 24.84 -7.66
C GLU A 146 3.31 23.49 -7.59
N TRP A 147 4.07 22.38 -7.66
CA TRP A 147 3.49 21.04 -7.56
C TRP A 147 2.94 20.81 -6.14
N PRO A 148 1.61 20.55 -5.99
CA PRO A 148 0.96 20.56 -4.68
C PRO A 148 1.36 19.39 -3.76
N ARG A 149 2.09 18.39 -4.27
CA ARG A 149 2.57 17.23 -3.52
C ARG A 149 4.09 17.18 -3.39
N LEU A 150 4.75 18.31 -3.56
CA LEU A 150 6.22 18.41 -3.52
C LEU A 150 6.83 17.83 -2.23
N TRP A 151 6.17 18.01 -1.10
CA TRP A 151 6.65 17.51 0.21
C TRP A 151 6.65 15.97 0.34
N GLU A 152 5.90 15.27 -0.51
CA GLU A 152 5.88 13.81 -0.55
C GLU A 152 7.09 13.22 -1.28
N SER A 153 7.97 14.04 -1.85
CA SER A 153 9.14 13.61 -2.60
C SER A 153 10.42 13.72 -1.78
N PHE A 154 11.43 12.94 -2.15
CA PHE A 154 12.80 13.11 -1.60
C PHE A 154 13.57 14.29 -2.20
N GLY A 155 12.90 15.20 -2.92
CA GLY A 155 13.46 16.42 -3.48
C GLY A 155 13.75 16.37 -4.98
N GLU A 156 14.56 17.34 -5.45
CA GLU A 156 14.76 17.58 -6.89
C GLU A 156 15.91 16.79 -7.52
N ASP A 157 16.82 16.27 -6.70
CA ASP A 157 17.99 15.53 -7.18
C ASP A 157 17.68 14.06 -7.42
N THR A 158 17.93 13.57 -8.64
CA THR A 158 17.60 12.20 -9.03
C THR A 158 18.39 11.14 -8.28
N TYR A 159 19.66 11.42 -7.93
CA TYR A 159 20.49 10.48 -7.20
C TYR A 159 20.02 10.36 -5.75
N VAL A 160 19.80 11.48 -5.06
CA VAL A 160 19.29 11.49 -3.68
C VAL A 160 17.93 10.80 -3.59
N ASN A 161 17.02 11.13 -4.51
CA ASN A 161 15.69 10.53 -4.59
C ASN A 161 15.79 9.00 -4.75
N SER A 162 16.59 8.53 -5.69
CA SER A 162 16.75 7.08 -5.96
C SER A 162 17.34 6.34 -4.76
N GLU A 163 18.38 6.88 -4.14
CA GLU A 163 19.07 6.23 -3.02
C GLU A 163 18.19 6.12 -1.77
N LEU A 164 17.44 7.17 -1.47
CA LEU A 164 16.56 7.18 -0.31
C LEU A 164 15.31 6.34 -0.53
N ALA A 165 14.70 6.41 -1.71
CA ALA A 165 13.57 5.57 -2.07
C ALA A 165 13.93 4.07 -2.03
N VAL A 166 15.09 3.69 -2.56
CA VAL A 166 15.58 2.29 -2.47
C VAL A 166 15.82 1.87 -1.01
N ALA A 167 16.36 2.78 -0.19
CA ALA A 167 16.57 2.48 1.23
C ALA A 167 15.23 2.26 1.96
N GLU A 168 14.23 3.10 1.71
CA GLU A 168 12.89 2.94 2.25
C GLU A 168 12.23 1.65 1.78
N MET A 169 12.27 1.35 0.48
CA MET A 169 11.74 0.09 -0.07
C MET A 169 12.38 -1.14 0.59
N LYS A 170 13.70 -1.13 0.81
CA LYS A 170 14.39 -2.22 1.53
C LYS A 170 13.93 -2.32 2.98
N GLY A 171 13.66 -1.21 3.64
CA GLY A 171 13.03 -1.20 4.95
C GLY A 171 11.66 -1.87 4.95
N MET A 172 10.83 -1.56 3.95
CA MET A 172 9.48 -2.12 3.81
C MET A 172 9.49 -3.58 3.40
N GLN A 173 10.22 -3.95 2.35
CA GLN A 173 10.18 -5.28 1.73
C GLN A 173 11.20 -6.27 2.28
N GLY A 174 12.23 -5.77 2.98
CA GLY A 174 13.40 -6.55 3.38
C GLY A 174 14.50 -6.53 2.32
N GLU A 175 15.65 -7.11 2.68
CA GLU A 175 16.86 -7.12 1.84
C GLU A 175 16.77 -8.11 0.65
N ASP A 176 15.98 -9.17 0.78
CA ASP A 176 15.80 -10.17 -0.27
C ASP A 176 14.62 -9.80 -1.17
N PRO A 177 14.85 -9.40 -2.43
CA PRO A 177 13.78 -8.97 -3.34
C PRO A 177 12.82 -10.12 -3.73
N ASN A 178 13.18 -11.38 -3.46
CA ASN A 178 12.38 -12.54 -3.79
C ASN A 178 11.51 -13.02 -2.62
N LYS A 179 11.59 -12.36 -1.45
CA LYS A 179 10.93 -12.83 -0.24
C LYS A 179 10.44 -11.67 0.63
N ILE A 180 9.14 -11.51 0.71
CA ILE A 180 8.52 -10.64 1.72
C ILE A 180 8.46 -11.42 3.04
N GLY A 181 9.14 -10.92 4.06
CA GLY A 181 9.17 -11.52 5.40
C GLY A 181 7.88 -11.29 6.19
N LEU A 182 7.77 -11.93 7.35
CA LEU A 182 6.60 -11.84 8.22
C LEU A 182 6.28 -10.39 8.64
N PHE A 183 7.30 -9.58 8.85
CA PHE A 183 7.19 -8.19 9.30
C PHE A 183 7.36 -7.17 8.16
N ASN A 184 7.36 -7.64 6.91
CA ASN A 184 7.52 -6.81 5.73
C ASN A 184 6.21 -6.67 4.96
N ILE A 185 6.13 -5.62 4.15
CA ILE A 185 5.00 -5.34 3.25
C ILE A 185 5.50 -5.12 1.83
N ALA A 186 4.61 -5.24 0.85
CA ALA A 186 4.92 -4.82 -0.51
C ALA A 186 4.94 -3.28 -0.59
N ALA A 187 5.98 -2.73 -1.19
CA ALA A 187 6.07 -1.33 -1.57
C ALA A 187 5.52 -1.10 -2.99
N CYS A 188 5.18 0.13 -3.31
CA CYS A 188 4.72 0.53 -4.64
C CYS A 188 5.33 1.89 -5.00
N ALA A 189 6.40 1.88 -5.76
CA ALA A 189 7.01 3.10 -6.27
C ALA A 189 6.00 3.88 -7.13
N LYS A 190 5.77 5.15 -6.82
CA LYS A 190 4.80 6.01 -7.49
C LYS A 190 5.38 7.41 -7.77
N HIS A 191 4.82 8.18 -8.68
CA HIS A 191 3.74 7.82 -9.61
C HIS A 191 4.34 7.64 -11.00
N PHE A 192 4.23 6.50 -11.57
CA PHE A 192 4.73 6.24 -12.90
C PHE A 192 3.81 6.93 -13.94
N LEU A 193 4.25 7.95 -14.70
CA LEU A 193 5.56 8.58 -14.72
C LEU A 193 5.39 10.08 -15.02
N GLY A 194 6.23 10.93 -14.39
CA GLY A 194 6.30 12.36 -14.75
C GLY A 194 5.33 13.27 -13.99
N TYR A 195 4.73 12.80 -12.90
CA TYR A 195 3.71 13.53 -12.14
C TYR A 195 4.24 14.76 -11.38
N GLY A 196 5.53 14.82 -11.08
CA GLY A 196 6.17 15.98 -10.41
C GLY A 196 6.33 17.22 -11.30
N VAL A 197 5.95 17.13 -12.58
CA VAL A 197 5.97 18.23 -13.56
C VAL A 197 4.60 18.32 -14.19
N PRO A 198 3.66 19.08 -13.60
CA PRO A 198 2.31 19.25 -14.12
C PRO A 198 2.28 20.15 -15.38
#